data_8b6a3c92efe1474c2594e2b99d92880d
#
_entry.id   8b6a3c92efe1474c2594e2b99d92880d
#
_cell.length_a   1.000
_cell.length_b   1.000
_cell.length_c   1.000
_cell.angle_alpha   90.00
_cell.angle_beta   90.00
_cell.angle_gamma   90.00
#
_symmetry.space_group_name_H-M   'P 1'
#
loop_
_entity.id
_entity.type
_entity.pdbx_description
1 polymer ?
#
loop_
_entity_poly.entity_id
_entity_poly.type
_entity_poly.pdbx_seq_one_letter_code
_entity_poly.pdbx_strand_id
1 'polypeptide(L)'
;MNTTSTSLVTVLATTILFASPPTAYTQSHDVHSPQTTNRPKINAPTDPGNVGFLVVAPDRGFLGNEEIRDAFAGFSEHYRSDLAFIPWHGDPLRYVTPAIEGLERIGAERVVVLPLFFAPSHSLLSRLQEQLSSLRDSVAIATPFGLSFLAEELLIERLRNILHAANNQPALQSDGNTDTAMLVVGFGALNDSAVDAMEQELGQLLEKTTTYIPNAESVAIALRHHAGGTDEQEASFLRLRNEAERLTTNYQRVLFIPLHFGQRMDSMMDLTHSLGRSLGDLSMDMVNPALPHPLVTTWMAREANRWLKLTREEIGFVIMPHGADIDWNESIREPLREIVQNRRVEYAFSMADSYVLSRAVTRLEERGARGIVVLRVFSQASSFRDRIEFLIGLGAQPGPTMGMAPPSRIHSASIFTTVGGIENHPLFARGLLERARELSTDPSNETVLLLGHGAGADEDNQRWLDNLESIAAQMHEQGDGFADIRWANWREDWPQYRDAEEANIMAMVQEEEDLGRTVIVIPARTTLSGPEPDQLGEFNHVRIGTGFAPHPLFAQWVGEQLNEGVALLSDSTGWHPTDTTTTCLNRSTSPDCPIAVR
;
A
#
# COMPACT_ATOMS: atom_id res chain seq x y z
N MET A 1 56.41 -36.01 -66.45
CA MET A 1 57.17 -35.10 -65.59
C MET A 1 56.20 -34.00 -65.16
N ASN A 2 55.95 -33.97 -63.87
CA ASN A 2 54.91 -33.17 -63.18
C ASN A 2 55.23 -31.66 -63.20
N THR A 3 54.23 -30.85 -63.52
CA THR A 3 54.21 -29.47 -63.07
C THR A 3 52.84 -29.16 -62.52
N THR A 4 52.81 -28.97 -61.21
CA THR A 4 51.67 -28.52 -60.40
C THR A 4 51.44 -27.03 -60.67
N SER A 5 50.21 -26.69 -61.05
CA SER A 5 49.72 -25.34 -61.15
C SER A 5 48.96 -24.95 -59.86
N THR A 6 49.47 -23.97 -59.15
CA THR A 6 48.87 -23.43 -57.91
C THR A 6 48.01 -22.20 -58.32
N SER A 7 46.71 -22.30 -58.20
CA SER A 7 45.78 -21.17 -58.42
C SER A 7 45.67 -20.31 -57.14
N LEU A 8 46.06 -19.04 -57.24
CA LEU A 8 45.86 -18.02 -56.23
C LEU A 8 44.41 -17.53 -56.29
N VAL A 9 43.62 -17.76 -55.27
CA VAL A 9 42.28 -17.13 -55.11
C VAL A 9 42.49 -15.82 -54.35
N THR A 10 42.32 -14.72 -55.06
CA THR A 10 42.29 -13.37 -54.49
C THR A 10 40.94 -13.11 -53.88
N VAL A 11 40.85 -13.07 -52.54
CA VAL A 11 39.66 -12.65 -51.82
C VAL A 11 39.67 -11.12 -51.75
N LEU A 12 38.74 -10.48 -52.49
CA LEU A 12 38.44 -9.06 -52.35
C LEU A 12 37.69 -8.86 -51.02
N ALA A 13 38.37 -8.29 -50.03
CA ALA A 13 37.72 -7.80 -48.83
C ALA A 13 37.08 -6.45 -49.13
N THR A 14 35.75 -6.45 -49.29
CA THR A 14 34.95 -5.22 -49.38
C THR A 14 34.81 -4.67 -47.97
N THR A 15 35.57 -3.63 -47.65
CA THR A 15 35.44 -2.89 -46.36
C THR A 15 34.14 -2.09 -46.43
N ILE A 16 33.09 -2.59 -45.82
CA ILE A 16 31.87 -1.82 -45.57
C ILE A 16 32.20 -0.90 -44.37
N LEU A 17 32.36 0.38 -44.65
CA LEU A 17 32.41 1.44 -43.65
C LEU A 17 31.03 1.51 -43.00
N PHE A 18 30.90 0.88 -41.83
CA PHE A 18 29.79 1.17 -40.94
C PHE A 18 30.00 2.58 -40.38
N ALA A 19 29.16 3.51 -40.81
CA ALA A 19 29.01 4.78 -40.14
C ALA A 19 28.67 4.49 -38.66
N SER A 20 29.42 5.06 -37.76
CA SER A 20 29.19 4.95 -36.30
C SER A 20 27.72 5.31 -36.02
N PRO A 21 26.98 4.52 -35.25
CA PRO A 21 25.66 4.92 -34.79
C PRO A 21 25.77 6.16 -33.92
N PRO A 22 24.77 7.05 -33.95
CA PRO A 22 24.74 8.20 -33.06
C PRO A 22 24.80 7.74 -31.62
N THR A 23 25.60 8.43 -30.84
CA THR A 23 25.95 8.21 -29.46
C THR A 23 24.73 8.01 -28.57
N ALA A 24 24.85 6.96 -27.75
CA ALA A 24 24.26 6.80 -26.42
C ALA A 24 22.79 6.52 -26.29
N TYR A 25 22.39 5.31 -26.71
CA TYR A 25 21.48 4.55 -25.86
C TYR A 25 22.32 3.94 -24.74
N THR A 26 22.37 4.56 -23.57
CA THR A 26 22.85 3.88 -22.39
C THR A 26 21.85 2.79 -22.02
N GLN A 27 22.16 1.55 -22.41
CA GLN A 27 21.51 0.38 -21.85
C GLN A 27 21.70 0.44 -20.35
N SER A 28 20.62 0.74 -19.62
CA SER A 28 20.58 0.39 -18.21
C SER A 28 20.55 -1.14 -18.16
N HIS A 29 21.73 -1.76 -18.06
CA HIS A 29 21.79 -3.11 -17.58
C HIS A 29 21.10 -3.09 -16.21
N ASP A 30 20.08 -3.94 -16.03
CA ASP A 30 19.54 -4.24 -14.72
C ASP A 30 20.72 -4.65 -13.84
N VAL A 31 21.29 -3.67 -13.11
CA VAL A 31 22.15 -3.96 -11.99
C VAL A 31 21.23 -4.60 -10.97
N HIS A 32 21.23 -5.93 -10.96
CA HIS A 32 20.65 -6.69 -9.88
C HIS A 32 21.31 -6.22 -8.58
N SER A 33 20.73 -5.20 -7.95
CA SER A 33 20.87 -5.07 -6.52
C SER A 33 20.39 -6.40 -5.94
N PRO A 34 21.11 -7.02 -5.01
CA PRO A 34 20.63 -8.19 -4.32
C PRO A 34 19.60 -7.80 -3.24
N GLN A 35 18.59 -7.03 -3.63
CA GLN A 35 17.32 -7.12 -2.96
C GLN A 35 16.75 -8.43 -3.48
N THR A 36 16.77 -9.45 -2.65
CA THR A 36 15.92 -10.61 -2.81
C THR A 36 14.54 -10.07 -3.15
N THR A 37 14.21 -10.08 -4.44
CA THR A 37 12.87 -9.76 -4.91
C THR A 37 11.98 -10.85 -4.36
N ASN A 38 11.50 -10.67 -3.13
CA ASN A 38 10.39 -11.44 -2.60
C ASN A 38 9.20 -11.07 -3.48
N ARG A 39 9.03 -11.82 -4.56
CA ARG A 39 7.81 -11.73 -5.35
C ARG A 39 6.66 -12.06 -4.40
N PRO A 40 5.65 -11.19 -4.29
CA PRO A 40 4.50 -11.49 -3.48
C PRO A 40 3.96 -12.87 -3.82
N LYS A 41 3.75 -13.71 -2.82
CA LYS A 41 3.21 -15.05 -3.04
C LYS A 41 1.73 -14.93 -3.34
N ILE A 42 1.32 -15.52 -4.46
CA ILE A 42 -0.08 -15.64 -4.84
C ILE A 42 -0.59 -16.98 -4.31
N ASN A 43 -1.63 -16.94 -3.49
CA ASN A 43 -2.26 -18.14 -2.93
C ASN A 43 -3.58 -18.40 -3.64
N ALA A 44 -3.77 -19.65 -4.07
CA ALA A 44 -5.06 -20.09 -4.59
C ALA A 44 -6.15 -20.00 -3.51
N PRO A 45 -7.39 -19.61 -3.86
CA PRO A 45 -8.50 -19.63 -2.93
C PRO A 45 -8.82 -21.07 -2.52
N THR A 46 -9.07 -21.29 -1.24
CA THR A 46 -9.51 -22.60 -0.71
C THR A 46 -10.91 -22.95 -1.25
N ASP A 47 -11.76 -21.93 -1.37
CA ASP A 47 -13.06 -22.03 -2.04
C ASP A 47 -13.10 -20.97 -3.16
N PRO A 48 -12.95 -21.36 -4.43
CA PRO A 48 -13.06 -20.44 -5.56
C PRO A 48 -14.50 -19.95 -5.77
N GLY A 49 -15.48 -20.48 -5.06
CA GLY A 49 -16.88 -20.14 -5.22
C GLY A 49 -17.39 -20.32 -6.66
N ASN A 50 -18.37 -19.50 -7.00
CA ASN A 50 -18.96 -19.44 -8.34
C ASN A 50 -18.50 -18.23 -9.16
N VAL A 51 -17.37 -17.62 -8.79
CA VAL A 51 -16.83 -16.42 -9.46
C VAL A 51 -15.72 -16.80 -10.44
N GLY A 52 -15.79 -16.25 -11.64
CA GLY A 52 -14.71 -16.26 -12.64
C GLY A 52 -14.13 -14.86 -12.84
N PHE A 53 -12.89 -14.79 -13.25
CA PHE A 53 -12.18 -13.51 -13.48
C PHE A 53 -11.78 -13.39 -14.94
N LEU A 54 -12.16 -12.30 -15.57
CA LEU A 54 -11.77 -11.99 -16.94
C LEU A 54 -10.84 -10.79 -16.95
N VAL A 55 -9.55 -11.03 -17.18
CA VAL A 55 -8.61 -9.95 -17.41
C VAL A 55 -8.85 -9.38 -18.82
N VAL A 56 -9.02 -8.07 -18.91
CA VAL A 56 -9.19 -7.39 -20.19
C VAL A 56 -8.09 -6.36 -20.41
N ALA A 57 -7.51 -6.34 -21.59
CA ALA A 57 -6.44 -5.40 -21.94
C ALA A 57 -6.63 -4.88 -23.37
N PRO A 58 -6.09 -3.71 -23.73
CA PRO A 58 -6.06 -3.27 -25.13
C PRO A 58 -5.17 -4.22 -25.94
N ASP A 59 -5.56 -4.48 -27.19
CA ASP A 59 -4.69 -5.18 -28.14
C ASP A 59 -3.43 -4.35 -28.42
N ARG A 60 -2.26 -4.90 -28.08
CA ARG A 60 -0.93 -4.28 -28.21
C ARG A 60 -0.07 -4.92 -29.29
N GLY A 61 -0.70 -5.70 -30.18
CA GLY A 61 0.01 -6.50 -31.15
C GLY A 61 0.69 -7.72 -30.53
N PHE A 62 1.34 -8.53 -31.37
CA PHE A 62 1.76 -9.87 -30.93
C PHE A 62 2.78 -9.85 -29.78
N LEU A 63 3.71 -8.92 -29.75
CA LEU A 63 4.73 -8.87 -28.68
C LEU A 63 4.17 -8.28 -27.38
N GLY A 64 3.42 -7.17 -27.44
CA GLY A 64 2.80 -6.59 -26.25
C GLY A 64 1.75 -7.50 -25.64
N ASN A 65 1.02 -8.24 -26.46
CA ASN A 65 0.05 -9.24 -25.99
C ASN A 65 0.74 -10.41 -25.27
N GLU A 66 1.92 -10.85 -25.72
CA GLU A 66 2.66 -11.93 -25.05
C GLU A 66 3.17 -11.52 -23.67
N GLU A 67 3.65 -10.29 -23.48
CA GLU A 67 4.02 -9.77 -22.17
C GLU A 67 2.81 -9.75 -21.18
N ILE A 68 1.62 -9.42 -21.70
CA ILE A 68 0.38 -9.48 -20.92
C ILE A 68 0.01 -10.93 -20.60
N ARG A 69 0.18 -11.87 -21.56
CA ARG A 69 -0.05 -13.30 -21.34
C ARG A 69 0.86 -13.87 -20.27
N ASP A 70 2.13 -13.49 -20.27
CA ASP A 70 3.10 -13.93 -19.26
C ASP A 70 2.72 -13.43 -17.86
N ALA A 71 2.29 -12.17 -17.73
CA ALA A 71 1.78 -11.65 -16.46
C ALA A 71 0.48 -12.35 -16.03
N PHE A 72 -0.42 -12.65 -16.97
CA PHE A 72 -1.66 -13.38 -16.72
C PHE A 72 -1.42 -14.85 -16.35
N ALA A 73 -0.41 -15.51 -16.91
CA ALA A 73 -0.10 -16.91 -16.62
C ALA A 73 0.09 -17.13 -15.11
N GLY A 74 0.88 -16.27 -14.43
CA GLY A 74 1.07 -16.35 -12.99
C GLY A 74 -0.20 -16.13 -12.16
N PHE A 75 -1.20 -15.47 -12.70
CA PHE A 75 -2.52 -15.31 -12.09
C PHE A 75 -3.43 -16.53 -12.34
N SER A 76 -3.48 -17.00 -13.59
CA SER A 76 -4.38 -18.08 -14.02
C SER A 76 -4.05 -19.44 -13.40
N GLU A 77 -2.83 -19.65 -12.91
CA GLU A 77 -2.46 -20.84 -12.13
C GLU A 77 -3.25 -20.99 -10.82
N HIS A 78 -3.77 -19.87 -10.29
CA HIS A 78 -4.38 -19.83 -8.96
C HIS A 78 -5.88 -19.51 -8.98
N TYR A 79 -6.38 -18.88 -10.06
CA TYR A 79 -7.76 -18.40 -10.13
C TYR A 79 -8.46 -18.93 -11.37
N ARG A 80 -9.79 -19.21 -11.24
CA ARG A 80 -10.65 -19.49 -12.40
C ARG A 80 -10.71 -18.22 -13.26
N SER A 81 -9.96 -18.18 -14.35
CA SER A 81 -9.77 -16.94 -15.10
C SER A 81 -9.57 -17.17 -16.60
N ASP A 82 -9.82 -16.13 -17.36
CA ASP A 82 -9.53 -16.05 -18.79
C ASP A 82 -8.99 -14.65 -19.12
N LEU A 83 -8.42 -14.48 -20.32
CA LEU A 83 -7.83 -13.25 -20.82
C LEU A 83 -8.42 -12.88 -22.18
N ALA A 84 -8.94 -11.65 -22.29
CA ALA A 84 -9.43 -11.12 -23.56
C ALA A 84 -8.74 -9.81 -23.94
N PHE A 85 -8.33 -9.70 -25.19
CA PHE A 85 -7.83 -8.44 -25.76
C PHE A 85 -8.96 -7.69 -26.46
N ILE A 86 -9.05 -6.38 -26.18
CA ILE A 86 -10.04 -5.50 -26.81
C ILE A 86 -9.46 -4.93 -28.10
N PRO A 87 -10.07 -5.25 -29.26
CA PRO A 87 -9.58 -4.77 -30.54
C PRO A 87 -9.83 -3.25 -30.68
N TRP A 88 -8.91 -2.56 -31.37
CA TRP A 88 -9.05 -1.14 -31.67
C TRP A 88 -10.20 -0.85 -32.64
N HIS A 89 -10.50 -1.78 -33.50
CA HIS A 89 -11.54 -1.66 -34.55
C HIS A 89 -12.61 -2.74 -34.37
N GLY A 90 -13.84 -2.38 -34.69
CA GLY A 90 -14.96 -3.29 -34.64
C GLY A 90 -15.61 -3.39 -33.24
N ASP A 91 -16.18 -4.55 -32.96
CA ASP A 91 -16.90 -4.83 -31.73
C ASP A 91 -15.93 -5.07 -30.56
N PRO A 92 -15.97 -4.25 -29.48
CA PRO A 92 -15.13 -4.47 -28.30
C PRO A 92 -15.44 -5.78 -27.56
N LEU A 93 -16.66 -6.34 -27.72
CA LEU A 93 -17.07 -7.59 -27.10
C LEU A 93 -16.65 -8.84 -27.88
N ARG A 94 -16.06 -8.69 -29.06
CA ARG A 94 -15.71 -9.80 -29.96
C ARG A 94 -14.97 -10.95 -29.28
N TYR A 95 -14.05 -10.64 -28.36
CA TYR A 95 -13.27 -11.64 -27.62
C TYR A 95 -13.72 -11.73 -26.15
N VAL A 96 -14.40 -10.71 -25.64
CA VAL A 96 -14.86 -10.64 -24.26
C VAL A 96 -16.05 -11.58 -24.03
N THR A 97 -17.06 -11.54 -24.92
CA THR A 97 -18.24 -12.42 -24.78
C THR A 97 -17.88 -13.91 -24.80
N PRO A 98 -17.07 -14.42 -25.76
CA PRO A 98 -16.66 -15.82 -25.75
C PRO A 98 -15.87 -16.23 -24.51
N ALA A 99 -15.07 -15.33 -23.93
CA ALA A 99 -14.32 -15.58 -22.70
C ALA A 99 -15.26 -15.66 -21.49
N ILE A 100 -16.25 -14.77 -21.37
CA ILE A 100 -17.30 -14.86 -20.35
C ILE A 100 -18.03 -16.21 -20.45
N GLU A 101 -18.51 -16.58 -21.64
CA GLU A 101 -19.16 -17.87 -21.88
C GLU A 101 -18.23 -19.07 -21.60
N GLY A 102 -16.93 -18.90 -21.80
CA GLY A 102 -15.90 -19.86 -21.43
C GLY A 102 -15.86 -20.09 -19.92
N LEU A 103 -15.83 -19.02 -19.16
CA LEU A 103 -15.86 -19.06 -17.68
C LEU A 103 -17.16 -19.66 -17.16
N GLU A 104 -18.31 -19.29 -17.75
CA GLU A 104 -19.62 -19.86 -17.38
C GLU A 104 -19.64 -21.38 -17.61
N ARG A 105 -19.09 -21.86 -18.72
CA ARG A 105 -19.02 -23.32 -19.02
C ARG A 105 -18.20 -24.12 -18.01
N ILE A 106 -17.21 -23.48 -17.38
CA ILE A 106 -16.40 -24.12 -16.32
C ILE A 106 -16.94 -23.83 -14.91
N GLY A 107 -18.19 -23.36 -14.79
CA GLY A 107 -18.93 -23.23 -13.54
C GLY A 107 -18.85 -21.86 -12.87
N ALA A 108 -18.48 -20.80 -13.56
CA ALA A 108 -18.69 -19.45 -13.05
C ALA A 108 -20.14 -19.01 -13.24
N GLU A 109 -20.82 -18.64 -12.17
CA GLU A 109 -22.16 -18.02 -12.22
C GLU A 109 -22.06 -16.50 -12.30
N ARG A 110 -20.91 -15.95 -11.93
CA ARG A 110 -20.59 -14.53 -11.90
C ARG A 110 -19.21 -14.31 -12.47
N VAL A 111 -19.04 -13.24 -13.24
CA VAL A 111 -17.76 -12.90 -13.85
C VAL A 111 -17.34 -11.49 -13.44
N VAL A 112 -16.13 -11.35 -12.92
CA VAL A 112 -15.51 -10.07 -12.62
C VAL A 112 -14.50 -9.74 -13.70
N VAL A 113 -14.73 -8.63 -14.41
CA VAL A 113 -13.80 -8.09 -15.39
C VAL A 113 -12.73 -7.29 -14.66
N LEU A 114 -11.46 -7.64 -14.85
CA LEU A 114 -10.28 -6.97 -14.31
C LEU A 114 -9.63 -6.11 -15.40
N PRO A 115 -9.88 -4.78 -15.43
CA PRO A 115 -9.40 -3.92 -16.51
C PRO A 115 -7.92 -3.57 -16.35
N LEU A 116 -7.07 -4.08 -17.22
CA LEU A 116 -5.64 -3.76 -17.25
C LEU A 116 -5.41 -2.48 -18.08
N PHE A 117 -5.73 -1.33 -17.48
CA PHE A 117 -5.62 0.00 -18.05
C PHE A 117 -5.04 0.98 -17.03
N PHE A 118 -4.23 1.95 -17.49
CA PHE A 118 -3.70 3.01 -16.63
C PHE A 118 -4.71 4.14 -16.41
N ALA A 119 -5.48 4.49 -17.42
CA ALA A 119 -6.47 5.54 -17.36
C ALA A 119 -7.90 4.97 -17.43
N PRO A 120 -8.80 5.27 -16.48
CA PRO A 120 -10.22 4.92 -16.57
C PRO A 120 -10.91 5.44 -17.82
N SER A 121 -10.53 6.64 -18.28
CA SER A 121 -11.06 7.28 -19.50
C SER A 121 -10.47 6.72 -20.81
N HIS A 122 -9.64 5.68 -20.75
CA HIS A 122 -9.13 5.01 -21.97
C HIS A 122 -10.28 4.57 -22.87
N SER A 123 -10.31 5.02 -24.12
CA SER A 123 -11.50 4.91 -24.99
C SER A 123 -11.99 3.47 -25.21
N LEU A 124 -11.09 2.47 -25.23
CA LEU A 124 -11.50 1.06 -25.32
C LEU A 124 -12.20 0.58 -24.04
N LEU A 125 -11.74 1.04 -22.87
CA LEU A 125 -12.37 0.69 -21.60
C LEU A 125 -13.77 1.32 -21.51
N SER A 126 -13.91 2.60 -21.85
CA SER A 126 -15.20 3.28 -21.86
C SER A 126 -16.22 2.60 -22.78
N ARG A 127 -15.80 2.22 -24.00
CA ARG A 127 -16.64 1.45 -24.94
C ARG A 127 -17.02 0.07 -24.41
N LEU A 128 -16.11 -0.62 -23.76
CA LEU A 128 -16.39 -1.91 -23.13
C LEU A 128 -17.41 -1.76 -22.00
N GLN A 129 -17.24 -0.78 -21.13
CA GLN A 129 -18.13 -0.49 -20.00
C GLN A 129 -19.55 -0.18 -20.46
N GLU A 130 -19.71 0.65 -21.49
CA GLU A 130 -20.99 1.00 -22.09
C GLU A 130 -21.73 -0.26 -22.58
N GLN A 131 -21.03 -1.17 -23.23
CA GLN A 131 -21.63 -2.38 -23.77
C GLN A 131 -21.90 -3.45 -22.70
N LEU A 132 -21.00 -3.64 -21.74
CA LEU A 132 -21.18 -4.60 -20.66
C LEU A 132 -22.33 -4.21 -19.73
N SER A 133 -22.55 -2.91 -19.49
CA SER A 133 -23.64 -2.41 -18.64
C SER A 133 -25.04 -2.84 -19.14
N SER A 134 -25.17 -3.17 -20.41
CA SER A 134 -26.41 -3.62 -21.04
C SER A 134 -26.58 -5.14 -21.09
N LEU A 135 -25.58 -5.94 -20.70
CA LEU A 135 -25.57 -7.36 -21.01
C LEU A 135 -26.13 -8.26 -19.92
N ARG A 136 -25.70 -8.16 -18.66
CA ARG A 136 -26.11 -9.12 -17.60
C ARG A 136 -25.78 -8.61 -16.19
N ASP A 137 -26.66 -8.90 -15.24
CA ASP A 137 -26.45 -8.65 -13.80
C ASP A 137 -25.35 -9.55 -13.18
N SER A 138 -24.91 -10.58 -13.91
CA SER A 138 -23.88 -11.53 -13.48
C SER A 138 -22.44 -11.08 -13.78
N VAL A 139 -22.26 -9.91 -14.42
CA VAL A 139 -20.93 -9.37 -14.78
C VAL A 139 -20.68 -8.07 -14.05
N ALA A 140 -19.56 -8.01 -13.32
CA ALA A 140 -19.07 -6.78 -12.67
C ALA A 140 -17.74 -6.36 -13.28
N ILE A 141 -17.42 -5.07 -13.16
CA ILE A 141 -16.12 -4.52 -13.60
C ILE A 141 -15.39 -3.99 -12.37
N ALA A 142 -14.19 -4.51 -12.11
CA ALA A 142 -13.32 -4.05 -11.04
C ALA A 142 -12.67 -2.70 -11.38
N THR A 143 -12.06 -2.08 -10.38
CA THR A 143 -11.29 -0.84 -10.55
C THR A 143 -10.09 -1.08 -11.47
N PRO A 144 -9.85 -0.22 -12.49
CA PRO A 144 -8.69 -0.36 -13.36
C PRO A 144 -7.34 -0.30 -12.62
N PHE A 145 -6.33 -0.97 -13.17
CA PHE A 145 -4.98 -1.04 -12.59
C PHE A 145 -4.41 0.33 -12.22
N GLY A 146 -4.56 1.34 -13.08
CA GLY A 146 -3.99 2.68 -12.88
C GLY A 146 -4.56 3.44 -11.69
N LEU A 147 -5.71 3.05 -11.15
CA LEU A 147 -6.27 3.59 -9.91
C LEU A 147 -5.79 2.82 -8.66
N SER A 148 -5.05 1.75 -8.84
CA SER A 148 -4.47 1.00 -7.72
C SER A 148 -3.17 1.64 -7.23
N PHE A 149 -2.96 1.66 -5.91
CA PHE A 149 -1.66 2.07 -5.37
C PHE A 149 -0.49 1.21 -5.89
N LEU A 150 -0.74 -0.02 -6.37
CA LEU A 150 0.29 -0.85 -6.99
C LEU A 150 0.78 -0.29 -8.33
N ALA A 151 -0.05 0.48 -9.04
CA ALA A 151 0.40 1.23 -10.21
C ALA A 151 1.33 2.38 -9.82
N GLU A 152 1.02 3.07 -8.72
CA GLU A 152 1.89 4.11 -8.16
C GLU A 152 3.25 3.52 -7.72
N GLU A 153 3.24 2.41 -6.98
CA GLU A 153 4.47 1.72 -6.54
C GLU A 153 5.32 1.22 -7.71
N LEU A 154 4.67 0.70 -8.76
CA LEU A 154 5.36 0.30 -9.99
C LEU A 154 6.13 1.48 -10.60
N LEU A 155 5.47 2.63 -10.74
CA LEU A 155 6.11 3.84 -11.27
C LEU A 155 7.24 4.33 -10.37
N ILE A 156 7.02 4.38 -9.07
CA ILE A 156 8.02 4.79 -8.08
C ILE A 156 9.26 3.88 -8.17
N GLU A 157 9.08 2.57 -8.30
CA GLU A 157 10.18 1.63 -8.44
C GLU A 157 10.95 1.86 -9.76
N ARG A 158 10.24 2.05 -10.87
CA ARG A 158 10.85 2.37 -12.17
C ARG A 158 11.67 3.66 -12.11
N LEU A 159 11.10 4.71 -11.52
CA LEU A 159 11.77 6.00 -11.38
C LEU A 159 13.00 5.92 -10.46
N ARG A 160 12.89 5.25 -9.31
CA ARG A 160 14.03 5.03 -8.40
C ARG A 160 15.18 4.30 -9.09
N ASN A 161 14.91 3.26 -9.87
CA ASN A 161 15.94 2.51 -10.56
C ASN A 161 16.74 3.38 -11.55
N ILE A 162 16.06 4.27 -12.28
CA ILE A 162 16.74 5.21 -13.20
C ILE A 162 17.53 6.25 -12.43
N LEU A 163 16.97 6.81 -11.36
CA LEU A 163 17.66 7.82 -10.54
C LEU A 163 18.89 7.24 -9.84
N HIS A 164 18.81 6.02 -9.30
CA HIS A 164 19.95 5.34 -8.68
C HIS A 164 21.03 4.97 -9.70
N ALA A 165 20.67 4.53 -10.89
CA ALA A 165 21.63 4.26 -11.96
C ALA A 165 22.41 5.52 -12.36
N ALA A 166 21.74 6.67 -12.36
CA ALA A 166 22.37 7.96 -12.66
C ALA A 166 23.30 8.46 -11.53
N ASN A 167 22.93 8.28 -10.26
CA ASN A 167 23.75 8.71 -9.11
C ASN A 167 25.06 7.93 -8.98
N ASN A 168 25.17 6.75 -9.58
CA ASN A 168 26.43 5.99 -9.64
C ASN A 168 27.36 6.47 -10.78
N GLN A 169 26.97 7.44 -11.59
CA GLN A 169 27.85 8.08 -12.58
C GLN A 169 28.50 9.33 -11.97
N PRO A 170 29.86 9.46 -12.01
CA PRO A 170 30.59 10.55 -11.36
C PRO A 170 30.22 11.97 -11.83
N ALA A 171 29.56 12.09 -12.97
CA ALA A 171 29.17 13.37 -13.57
C ALA A 171 27.88 13.98 -12.98
N LEU A 172 27.14 13.26 -12.13
CA LEU A 172 25.83 13.69 -11.60
C LEU A 172 25.83 13.97 -10.08
N GLN A 173 27.01 14.06 -9.45
CA GLN A 173 27.18 14.53 -8.09
C GLN A 173 27.22 16.06 -8.02
N SER A 174 26.31 16.77 -8.68
CA SER A 174 26.19 18.21 -8.50
C SER A 174 24.98 18.53 -7.63
N ASP A 175 25.28 19.05 -6.46
CA ASP A 175 24.47 19.97 -5.64
C ASP A 175 22.95 19.82 -5.69
N GLY A 176 22.39 18.79 -5.05
CA GLY A 176 21.05 18.80 -4.41
C GLY A 176 19.81 19.27 -5.18
N ASN A 177 19.96 19.82 -6.37
CA ASN A 177 18.91 20.43 -7.17
C ASN A 177 19.01 19.93 -8.62
N THR A 178 18.69 18.66 -8.85
CA THR A 178 18.56 18.16 -10.22
C THR A 178 17.31 18.78 -10.83
N ASP A 179 17.54 19.68 -11.77
CA ASP A 179 16.56 20.30 -12.64
C ASP A 179 15.97 19.20 -13.56
N THR A 180 15.00 18.45 -13.03
CA THR A 180 14.44 17.24 -13.65
C THR A 180 12.98 17.47 -14.03
N ALA A 181 12.59 17.08 -15.24
CA ALA A 181 11.21 17.02 -15.66
C ALA A 181 10.78 15.57 -15.99
N MET A 182 9.49 15.30 -15.86
CA MET A 182 8.85 14.03 -16.19
C MET A 182 7.83 14.24 -17.30
N LEU A 183 8.01 13.55 -18.43
CA LEU A 183 7.07 13.53 -19.55
C LEU A 183 6.39 12.16 -19.60
N VAL A 184 5.16 12.11 -19.13
CA VAL A 184 4.33 10.91 -19.15
C VAL A 184 3.52 10.85 -20.42
N VAL A 185 3.53 9.70 -21.08
CA VAL A 185 2.82 9.48 -22.34
C VAL A 185 1.82 8.33 -22.18
N GLY A 186 0.53 8.67 -22.29
CA GLY A 186 -0.58 7.72 -22.36
C GLY A 186 -0.96 7.41 -23.81
N PHE A 187 -1.60 6.27 -24.00
CA PHE A 187 -2.01 5.78 -25.31
C PHE A 187 -3.48 5.36 -25.27
N GLY A 188 -4.27 5.72 -26.29
CA GLY A 188 -5.59 5.12 -26.45
C GLY A 188 -6.76 6.06 -26.43
N ALA A 189 -6.57 7.36 -26.60
CA ALA A 189 -7.66 8.31 -26.83
C ALA A 189 -8.20 8.21 -28.26
N LEU A 190 -9.51 8.22 -28.43
CA LEU A 190 -10.16 8.25 -29.76
C LEU A 190 -10.73 9.63 -30.13
N ASN A 191 -10.86 10.54 -29.17
CA ASN A 191 -11.36 11.91 -29.35
C ASN A 191 -10.71 12.88 -28.35
N ASP A 192 -10.94 14.18 -28.50
CA ASP A 192 -10.31 15.21 -27.65
C ASP A 192 -10.76 15.10 -26.18
N SER A 193 -12.03 14.83 -25.93
CA SER A 193 -12.53 14.64 -24.57
C SER A 193 -11.82 13.47 -23.84
N ALA A 194 -11.50 12.40 -24.56
CA ALA A 194 -10.73 11.30 -24.00
C ALA A 194 -9.25 11.69 -23.78
N VAL A 195 -8.68 12.52 -24.67
CA VAL A 195 -7.34 13.10 -24.45
C VAL A 195 -7.29 13.88 -23.16
N ASP A 196 -8.18 14.85 -22.98
CA ASP A 196 -8.21 15.73 -21.81
C ASP A 196 -8.41 14.93 -20.51
N ALA A 197 -9.36 13.99 -20.50
CA ALA A 197 -9.61 13.14 -19.34
C ALA A 197 -8.43 12.23 -19.00
N MET A 198 -7.82 11.59 -19.98
CA MET A 198 -6.64 10.75 -19.77
C MET A 198 -5.44 11.56 -19.26
N GLU A 199 -5.18 12.74 -19.80
CA GLU A 199 -4.10 13.61 -19.33
C GLU A 199 -4.29 14.01 -17.89
N GLN A 200 -5.52 14.34 -17.48
CA GLN A 200 -5.84 14.62 -16.08
C GLN A 200 -5.60 13.41 -15.17
N GLU A 201 -6.06 12.22 -15.56
CA GLU A 201 -5.90 10.99 -14.77
C GLU A 201 -4.43 10.57 -14.65
N LEU A 202 -3.68 10.63 -15.75
CA LEU A 202 -2.25 10.33 -15.77
C LEU A 202 -1.44 11.38 -14.98
N GLY A 203 -1.85 12.65 -15.05
CA GLY A 203 -1.29 13.72 -14.23
C GLY A 203 -1.47 13.46 -12.74
N GLN A 204 -2.67 13.04 -12.31
CA GLN A 204 -2.94 12.67 -10.91
C GLN A 204 -2.12 11.47 -10.45
N LEU A 205 -1.95 10.45 -11.30
CA LEU A 205 -1.10 9.31 -10.99
C LEU A 205 0.37 9.75 -10.81
N LEU A 206 0.82 10.66 -11.66
CA LEU A 206 2.18 11.19 -11.62
C LEU A 206 2.40 12.08 -10.37
N GLU A 207 1.44 12.94 -10.03
CA GLU A 207 1.52 13.81 -8.84
C GLU A 207 1.80 13.02 -7.57
N LYS A 208 1.20 11.86 -7.41
CA LYS A 208 1.45 10.96 -6.26
C LYS A 208 2.88 10.40 -6.26
N THR A 209 3.54 10.33 -7.41
CA THR A 209 4.92 9.86 -7.53
C THR A 209 5.94 10.98 -7.34
N THR A 210 5.56 12.26 -7.55
CA THR A 210 6.47 13.42 -7.42
C THR A 210 6.97 13.63 -6.00
N THR A 211 6.25 13.16 -5.00
CA THR A 211 6.70 13.18 -3.59
C THR A 211 8.08 12.50 -3.42
N TYR A 212 8.44 11.60 -4.34
CA TYR A 212 9.73 10.90 -4.36
C TYR A 212 10.79 11.59 -5.23
N ILE A 213 10.39 12.58 -6.03
CA ILE A 213 11.27 13.41 -6.88
C ILE A 213 10.86 14.87 -6.66
N PRO A 214 11.25 15.47 -5.54
CA PRO A 214 10.86 16.84 -5.21
C PRO A 214 11.35 17.82 -6.28
N ASN A 215 10.50 18.80 -6.60
CA ASN A 215 10.74 19.88 -7.57
C ASN A 215 10.78 19.45 -9.06
N ALA A 216 10.40 18.22 -9.41
CA ALA A 216 10.27 17.84 -10.81
C ALA A 216 9.01 18.46 -11.45
N GLU A 217 9.15 19.12 -12.60
CA GLU A 217 8.00 19.45 -13.44
C GLU A 217 7.42 18.15 -14.03
N SER A 218 6.10 18.01 -14.01
CA SER A 218 5.42 16.82 -14.49
C SER A 218 4.40 17.19 -15.57
N VAL A 219 4.51 16.58 -16.73
CA VAL A 219 3.60 16.79 -17.85
C VAL A 219 3.06 15.45 -18.32
N ALA A 220 1.74 15.36 -18.50
CA ALA A 220 1.07 14.21 -19.08
C ALA A 220 0.54 14.54 -20.48
N ILE A 221 0.85 13.70 -21.43
CA ILE A 221 0.37 13.78 -22.82
C ILE A 221 -0.33 12.47 -23.18
N ALA A 222 -1.58 12.53 -23.61
CA ALA A 222 -2.30 11.39 -24.15
C ALA A 222 -2.28 11.41 -25.68
N LEU A 223 -1.85 10.30 -26.26
CA LEU A 223 -1.79 10.16 -27.71
C LEU A 223 -3.08 9.57 -28.27
N ARG A 224 -3.52 10.14 -29.39
CA ARG A 224 -4.66 9.61 -30.16
C ARG A 224 -4.25 8.33 -30.89
N HIS A 225 -5.15 7.37 -30.90
CA HIS A 225 -4.99 6.15 -31.68
C HIS A 225 -5.45 6.36 -33.13
N HIS A 226 -4.91 5.58 -34.06
CA HIS A 226 -5.15 5.63 -35.53
C HIS A 226 -6.62 5.65 -35.99
N ALA A 227 -7.58 5.28 -35.14
CA ALA A 227 -9.00 5.25 -35.50
C ALA A 227 -9.61 6.64 -35.79
N GLY A 228 -8.88 7.73 -35.50
CA GLY A 228 -9.35 9.11 -35.67
C GLY A 228 -8.94 9.79 -37.00
N GLY A 229 -8.08 9.15 -37.80
CA GLY A 229 -7.50 9.75 -39.03
C GLY A 229 -6.02 10.09 -38.85
N THR A 230 -5.30 10.18 -39.98
CA THR A 230 -3.85 10.44 -40.01
C THR A 230 -3.50 11.83 -39.49
N ASP A 231 -4.29 12.85 -39.83
CA ASP A 231 -4.01 14.25 -39.50
C ASP A 231 -4.11 14.51 -37.98
N GLU A 232 -5.09 13.90 -37.30
CA GLU A 232 -5.28 14.03 -35.85
C GLU A 232 -4.19 13.31 -35.05
N GLN A 233 -3.72 12.20 -35.57
CA GLN A 233 -2.60 11.48 -34.99
C GLN A 233 -1.30 12.27 -35.14
N GLU A 234 -1.02 12.81 -36.33
CA GLU A 234 0.14 13.66 -36.59
C GLU A 234 0.13 14.89 -35.66
N ALA A 235 -1.04 15.52 -35.45
CA ALA A 235 -1.20 16.62 -34.53
C ALA A 235 -0.88 16.21 -33.08
N SER A 236 -1.30 15.03 -32.64
CA SER A 236 -1.02 14.47 -31.33
C SER A 236 0.49 14.21 -31.12
N PHE A 237 1.15 13.67 -32.13
CA PHE A 237 2.61 13.50 -32.14
C PHE A 237 3.38 14.82 -32.14
N LEU A 238 2.94 15.80 -32.93
CA LEU A 238 3.55 17.12 -32.95
C LEU A 238 3.47 17.80 -31.59
N ARG A 239 2.32 17.66 -30.90
CA ARG A 239 2.14 18.19 -29.54
C ARG A 239 3.12 17.53 -28.56
N LEU A 240 3.27 16.19 -28.61
CA LEU A 240 4.25 15.48 -27.81
C LEU A 240 5.69 15.96 -28.10
N ARG A 241 6.05 16.11 -29.37
CA ARG A 241 7.38 16.58 -29.76
C ARG A 241 7.67 17.99 -29.26
N ASN A 242 6.73 18.92 -29.47
CA ASN A 242 6.87 20.30 -29.00
C ASN A 242 7.08 20.37 -27.48
N GLU A 243 6.36 19.53 -26.73
CA GLU A 243 6.49 19.48 -25.28
C GLU A 243 7.82 18.85 -24.84
N ALA A 244 8.26 17.79 -25.52
CA ALA A 244 9.56 17.17 -25.28
C ALA A 244 10.71 18.16 -25.57
N GLU A 245 10.64 18.93 -26.68
CA GLU A 245 11.60 19.99 -27.01
C GLU A 245 11.60 21.11 -25.97
N ARG A 246 10.44 21.54 -25.47
CA ARG A 246 10.32 22.52 -24.40
C ARG A 246 11.00 22.04 -23.13
N LEU A 247 10.73 20.79 -22.70
CA LEU A 247 11.30 20.23 -21.49
C LEU A 247 12.82 20.03 -21.62
N THR A 248 13.31 19.46 -22.72
CA THR A 248 14.75 19.25 -22.92
C THR A 248 15.55 20.55 -23.08
N THR A 249 14.88 21.66 -23.41
CA THR A 249 15.49 22.99 -23.45
C THR A 249 15.60 23.62 -22.06
N ASN A 250 14.59 23.38 -21.20
CA ASN A 250 14.47 24.06 -19.92
C ASN A 250 15.05 23.25 -18.75
N TYR A 251 15.20 21.94 -18.89
CA TYR A 251 15.62 21.03 -17.83
C TYR A 251 16.88 20.25 -18.22
N GLN A 252 17.78 20.05 -17.26
CA GLN A 252 19.01 19.27 -17.49
C GLN A 252 18.71 17.78 -17.73
N ARG A 253 17.60 17.31 -17.18
CA ARG A 253 17.19 15.91 -17.28
C ARG A 253 15.70 15.79 -17.55
N VAL A 254 15.34 14.99 -18.53
CA VAL A 254 13.93 14.68 -18.84
C VAL A 254 13.72 13.16 -18.80
N LEU A 255 12.81 12.71 -17.95
CA LEU A 255 12.39 11.31 -17.87
C LEU A 255 11.18 11.12 -18.78
N PHE A 256 11.32 10.30 -19.81
CA PHE A 256 10.23 9.91 -20.70
C PHE A 256 9.58 8.63 -20.19
N ILE A 257 8.30 8.69 -19.81
CA ILE A 257 7.58 7.63 -19.10
C ILE A 257 6.40 7.15 -19.97
N PRO A 258 6.56 6.06 -20.74
CA PRO A 258 5.46 5.49 -21.51
C PRO A 258 4.55 4.66 -20.59
N LEU A 259 3.31 5.10 -20.38
CA LEU A 259 2.32 4.38 -19.59
C LEU A 259 1.45 3.47 -20.46
N HIS A 260 1.95 2.28 -20.71
CA HIS A 260 1.22 1.20 -21.36
C HIS A 260 1.67 -0.17 -20.85
N PHE A 261 0.84 -1.16 -21.06
CA PHE A 261 1.20 -2.57 -20.89
C PHE A 261 1.75 -3.08 -22.22
N GLY A 262 2.98 -3.48 -22.24
CA GLY A 262 3.61 -3.94 -23.45
C GLY A 262 5.11 -4.00 -23.30
N GLN A 263 5.75 -4.27 -24.41
CA GLN A 263 7.11 -4.65 -24.54
C GLN A 263 8.11 -3.56 -24.11
N ARG A 264 9.28 -4.03 -23.74
CA ARG A 264 10.45 -3.17 -23.48
C ARG A 264 10.78 -2.30 -24.69
N MET A 265 11.32 -1.12 -24.41
CA MET A 265 11.65 -0.09 -25.40
C MET A 265 12.68 -0.50 -26.46
N ASP A 266 13.44 -1.59 -26.23
CA ASP A 266 14.47 -2.11 -27.11
C ASP A 266 13.94 -3.00 -28.25
N SER A 267 12.63 -3.23 -28.31
CA SER A 267 12.03 -3.99 -29.39
C SER A 267 11.80 -3.16 -30.64
N MET A 268 12.30 -3.65 -31.75
CA MET A 268 12.12 -3.00 -33.07
C MET A 268 10.67 -2.93 -33.57
N MET A 269 9.78 -3.72 -32.94
CA MET A 269 8.38 -3.87 -33.35
C MET A 269 7.40 -3.09 -32.47
N ASP A 270 7.89 -2.39 -31.44
CA ASP A 270 7.02 -1.66 -30.54
C ASP A 270 6.71 -0.24 -31.04
N LEU A 271 5.49 0.23 -30.74
CA LEU A 271 5.07 1.62 -30.92
C LEU A 271 6.02 2.59 -30.21
N THR A 272 6.50 2.23 -29.03
CA THR A 272 7.44 3.03 -28.24
C THR A 272 8.80 3.18 -28.93
N HIS A 273 9.24 2.18 -29.68
CA HIS A 273 10.44 2.30 -30.53
C HIS A 273 10.24 3.32 -31.67
N SER A 274 9.05 3.38 -32.23
CA SER A 274 8.70 4.39 -33.25
C SER A 274 8.68 5.79 -32.66
N LEU A 275 8.16 5.96 -31.43
CA LEU A 275 8.23 7.20 -30.67
C LEU A 275 9.67 7.59 -30.36
N GLY A 276 10.47 6.66 -29.83
CA GLY A 276 11.89 6.88 -29.54
C GLY A 276 12.68 7.34 -30.77
N ARG A 277 12.38 6.77 -31.96
CA ARG A 277 12.99 7.25 -33.24
C ARG A 277 12.52 8.65 -33.61
N SER A 278 11.25 8.97 -33.41
CA SER A 278 10.69 10.29 -33.73
C SER A 278 11.20 11.39 -32.81
N LEU A 279 11.64 11.02 -31.58
CA LEU A 279 12.17 11.90 -30.56
C LEU A 279 13.68 11.68 -30.32
N GLY A 280 14.35 10.85 -31.16
CA GLY A 280 15.72 10.39 -30.94
C GLY A 280 16.82 11.46 -31.06
N ASP A 281 16.46 12.64 -31.52
CA ASP A 281 17.30 13.84 -31.54
C ASP A 281 17.27 14.61 -30.18
N LEU A 282 16.35 14.23 -29.30
CA LEU A 282 16.19 14.83 -27.97
C LEU A 282 16.87 13.96 -26.89
N SER A 283 17.58 14.60 -25.98
CA SER A 283 18.24 13.89 -24.86
C SER A 283 17.24 13.65 -23.73
N MET A 284 16.70 12.43 -23.64
CA MET A 284 15.77 12.02 -22.59
C MET A 284 16.14 10.64 -22.05
N ASP A 285 15.92 10.43 -20.74
CA ASP A 285 16.06 9.12 -20.10
C ASP A 285 14.74 8.34 -20.25
N MET A 286 14.82 7.20 -20.93
CA MET A 286 13.65 6.38 -21.21
C MET A 286 13.33 5.44 -20.05
N VAL A 287 12.13 5.57 -19.47
CA VAL A 287 11.61 4.68 -18.43
C VAL A 287 10.99 3.45 -19.09
N ASN A 288 11.30 2.25 -18.61
CA ASN A 288 10.69 1.03 -19.13
C ASN A 288 9.16 1.02 -18.92
N PRO A 289 8.38 0.47 -19.85
CA PRO A 289 6.95 0.24 -19.70
C PRO A 289 6.61 -0.62 -18.47
N ALA A 290 5.31 -0.75 -18.18
CA ALA A 290 4.83 -1.48 -17.01
C ALA A 290 5.27 -2.96 -16.98
N LEU A 291 5.28 -3.63 -18.11
CA LEU A 291 5.67 -5.04 -18.19
C LEU A 291 7.09 -5.22 -18.74
N PRO A 292 7.77 -6.31 -18.35
CA PRO A 292 7.38 -7.24 -17.29
C PRO A 292 7.55 -6.63 -15.90
N HIS A 293 6.55 -6.78 -15.03
CA HIS A 293 6.63 -6.36 -13.63
C HIS A 293 5.71 -7.20 -12.72
N PRO A 294 6.18 -7.72 -11.58
CA PRO A 294 5.40 -8.61 -10.72
C PRO A 294 4.15 -7.95 -10.10
N LEU A 295 4.15 -6.63 -9.92
CA LEU A 295 3.01 -5.91 -9.34
C LEU A 295 1.74 -5.97 -10.20
N VAL A 296 1.86 -6.23 -11.51
CA VAL A 296 0.70 -6.41 -12.39
C VAL A 296 -0.05 -7.70 -12.03
N THR A 297 0.67 -8.82 -11.89
CA THR A 297 0.10 -10.11 -11.45
C THR A 297 -0.40 -10.03 -10.01
N THR A 298 0.34 -9.33 -9.13
CA THR A 298 -0.07 -9.08 -7.73
C THR A 298 -1.38 -8.31 -7.67
N TRP A 299 -1.56 -7.30 -8.52
CA TRP A 299 -2.82 -6.56 -8.61
C TRP A 299 -3.99 -7.44 -9.05
N MET A 300 -3.81 -8.28 -10.09
CA MET A 300 -4.85 -9.21 -10.54
C MET A 300 -5.33 -10.10 -9.36
N ALA A 301 -4.38 -10.67 -8.62
CA ALA A 301 -4.67 -11.53 -7.49
C ALA A 301 -5.33 -10.77 -6.32
N ARG A 302 -4.87 -9.56 -6.02
CA ARG A 302 -5.44 -8.71 -4.97
C ARG A 302 -6.88 -8.31 -5.30
N GLU A 303 -7.16 -7.91 -6.55
CA GLU A 303 -8.51 -7.61 -6.97
C GLU A 303 -9.39 -8.86 -6.91
N ALA A 304 -8.92 -10.01 -7.39
CA ALA A 304 -9.68 -11.26 -7.29
C ALA A 304 -10.02 -11.61 -5.83
N ASN A 305 -9.09 -11.41 -4.90
CA ASN A 305 -9.32 -11.68 -3.48
C ASN A 305 -10.43 -10.82 -2.85
N ARG A 306 -10.72 -9.64 -3.40
CA ARG A 306 -11.84 -8.79 -2.94
C ARG A 306 -13.21 -9.38 -3.29
N TRP A 307 -13.31 -10.14 -4.37
CA TRP A 307 -14.56 -10.70 -4.87
C TRP A 307 -14.84 -12.11 -4.38
N LEU A 308 -13.90 -12.73 -3.70
CA LEU A 308 -14.01 -14.07 -3.15
C LEU A 308 -14.21 -14.03 -1.63
N LYS A 309 -15.07 -14.90 -1.11
CA LYS A 309 -15.17 -15.08 0.33
C LYS A 309 -13.86 -15.66 0.86
N LEU A 310 -13.43 -15.13 2.00
CA LEU A 310 -12.31 -15.67 2.75
C LEU A 310 -12.78 -16.70 3.75
N THR A 311 -12.11 -17.84 3.81
CA THR A 311 -12.26 -18.78 4.94
C THR A 311 -11.41 -18.33 6.12
N ARG A 312 -11.70 -18.83 7.32
CA ARG A 312 -10.90 -18.50 8.52
C ARG A 312 -9.44 -18.88 8.35
N GLU A 313 -9.18 -19.97 7.65
CA GLU A 313 -7.85 -20.51 7.39
C GLU A 313 -7.05 -19.61 6.43
N GLU A 314 -7.70 -18.77 5.66
CA GLU A 314 -7.06 -17.82 4.73
C GLU A 314 -6.80 -16.44 5.35
N ILE A 315 -7.21 -16.25 6.61
CA ILE A 315 -6.98 -14.99 7.31
C ILE A 315 -5.75 -15.10 8.21
N GLY A 316 -4.81 -14.19 7.99
CA GLY A 316 -3.64 -13.97 8.82
C GLY A 316 -3.78 -12.73 9.71
N PHE A 317 -2.99 -12.67 10.77
CA PHE A 317 -3.02 -11.58 11.74
C PHE A 317 -1.61 -11.04 11.97
N VAL A 318 -1.44 -9.73 11.83
CA VAL A 318 -0.25 -9.03 12.29
C VAL A 318 -0.60 -8.32 13.58
N ILE A 319 0.06 -8.71 14.68
CA ILE A 319 -0.02 -7.98 15.95
C ILE A 319 1.14 -6.99 15.98
N MET A 320 0.81 -5.70 15.97
CA MET A 320 1.77 -4.61 15.87
C MET A 320 1.77 -3.76 17.13
N PRO A 321 2.57 -4.11 18.15
CA PRO A 321 2.86 -3.24 19.29
C PRO A 321 4.07 -2.36 19.01
N HIS A 322 4.27 -1.34 19.85
CA HIS A 322 5.41 -0.44 19.76
C HIS A 322 6.76 -1.20 19.71
N GLY A 323 7.01 -2.04 20.71
CA GLY A 323 8.26 -2.75 20.89
C GLY A 323 9.30 -1.93 21.69
N ALA A 324 10.03 -2.62 22.54
CA ALA A 324 11.15 -2.06 23.31
C ALA A 324 12.19 -3.16 23.59
N ASP A 325 12.59 -3.34 24.83
CA ASP A 325 13.49 -4.41 25.24
C ASP A 325 12.82 -5.81 25.25
N ILE A 326 13.56 -6.81 25.70
CA ILE A 326 13.09 -8.19 25.68
C ILE A 326 11.92 -8.39 26.66
N ASP A 327 11.99 -7.80 27.85
CA ASP A 327 10.98 -7.99 28.89
C ASP A 327 9.65 -7.35 28.46
N TRP A 328 9.72 -6.17 27.86
CA TRP A 328 8.58 -5.50 27.26
C TRP A 328 7.95 -6.35 26.14
N ASN A 329 8.76 -6.86 25.22
CA ASN A 329 8.27 -7.66 24.10
C ASN A 329 7.65 -8.99 24.56
N GLU A 330 8.24 -9.65 25.56
CA GLU A 330 7.69 -10.90 26.11
C GLU A 330 6.42 -10.66 26.93
N SER A 331 6.25 -9.51 27.58
CA SER A 331 5.00 -9.17 28.26
C SER A 331 3.79 -9.13 27.31
N ILE A 332 4.02 -8.78 26.03
CA ILE A 332 3.01 -8.86 24.96
C ILE A 332 2.84 -10.30 24.46
N ARG A 333 3.93 -11.05 24.28
CA ARG A 333 3.89 -12.39 23.66
C ARG A 333 3.30 -13.44 24.59
N GLU A 334 3.64 -13.37 25.88
CA GLU A 334 3.30 -14.41 26.84
C GLU A 334 1.79 -14.64 26.97
N PRO A 335 0.94 -13.63 27.19
CA PRO A 335 -0.50 -13.83 27.30
C PRO A 335 -1.16 -14.25 26.00
N LEU A 336 -0.49 -14.06 24.86
CA LEU A 336 -1.04 -14.35 23.53
C LEU A 336 -0.65 -15.74 22.97
N ARG A 337 0.05 -16.57 23.76
CA ARG A 337 0.54 -17.89 23.28
C ARG A 337 -0.57 -18.77 22.73
N GLU A 338 -1.72 -18.82 23.39
CA GLU A 338 -2.86 -19.63 22.95
C GLU A 338 -3.44 -19.09 21.64
N ILE A 339 -3.56 -17.77 21.49
CA ILE A 339 -4.03 -17.12 20.26
C ILE A 339 -3.10 -17.47 19.09
N VAL A 340 -1.78 -17.39 19.31
CA VAL A 340 -0.75 -17.69 18.29
C VAL A 340 -0.76 -19.16 17.89
N GLN A 341 -1.03 -20.08 18.82
CA GLN A 341 -1.11 -21.51 18.52
C GLN A 341 -2.32 -21.88 17.66
N ASN A 342 -3.43 -21.15 17.83
CA ASN A 342 -4.70 -21.43 17.17
C ASN A 342 -5.00 -20.58 15.93
N ARG A 343 -4.15 -19.61 15.61
CA ARG A 343 -4.32 -18.67 14.48
C ARG A 343 -3.01 -18.43 13.75
N ARG A 344 -3.08 -17.97 12.50
CA ARG A 344 -1.90 -17.50 11.74
C ARG A 344 -1.51 -16.11 12.20
N VAL A 345 -0.61 -16.01 13.18
CA VAL A 345 -0.15 -14.75 13.75
C VAL A 345 1.32 -14.51 13.41
N GLU A 346 1.66 -13.27 13.08
CA GLU A 346 3.00 -12.72 13.06
C GLU A 346 3.05 -11.44 13.92
N TYR A 347 4.21 -11.19 14.52
CA TYR A 347 4.44 -9.96 15.26
C TYR A 347 5.24 -8.97 14.41
N ALA A 348 4.83 -7.69 14.47
CA ALA A 348 5.52 -6.57 13.84
C ALA A 348 5.83 -5.51 14.90
N PHE A 349 6.74 -5.80 15.84
CA PHE A 349 7.18 -4.83 16.85
C PHE A 349 7.84 -3.63 16.16
N SER A 350 7.11 -2.53 16.08
CA SER A 350 7.57 -1.30 15.43
C SER A 350 6.57 -0.15 15.59
N MET A 351 7.02 1.05 15.27
CA MET A 351 6.18 2.24 15.08
C MET A 351 5.76 2.37 13.61
N ALA A 352 5.04 1.37 13.09
CA ALA A 352 4.61 1.29 11.68
C ALA A 352 5.80 1.35 10.69
N ASP A 353 6.81 0.53 10.94
CA ASP A 353 7.93 0.36 10.02
C ASP A 353 7.54 -0.52 8.84
N SER A 354 7.75 -0.01 7.61
CA SER A 354 7.37 -0.68 6.36
C SER A 354 8.08 -2.03 6.19
N TYR A 355 9.37 -2.13 6.52
CA TYR A 355 10.15 -3.35 6.36
C TYR A 355 9.69 -4.44 7.35
N VAL A 356 9.49 -4.07 8.62
CA VAL A 356 9.05 -5.02 9.66
C VAL A 356 7.66 -5.56 9.33
N LEU A 357 6.75 -4.68 8.91
CA LEU A 357 5.39 -5.04 8.54
C LEU A 357 5.37 -5.91 7.26
N SER A 358 6.14 -5.53 6.22
CA SER A 358 6.27 -6.31 4.98
C SER A 358 6.76 -7.74 5.25
N ARG A 359 7.75 -7.90 6.13
CA ARG A 359 8.25 -9.22 6.53
C ARG A 359 7.18 -10.07 7.20
N ALA A 360 6.37 -9.49 8.09
CA ALA A 360 5.27 -10.19 8.75
C ALA A 360 4.19 -10.61 7.72
N VAL A 361 3.84 -9.72 6.80
CA VAL A 361 2.89 -10.00 5.70
C VAL A 361 3.40 -11.16 4.83
N THR A 362 4.66 -11.10 4.37
CA THR A 362 5.26 -12.16 3.54
C THR A 362 5.16 -13.53 4.22
N ARG A 363 5.48 -13.62 5.52
CA ARG A 363 5.39 -14.88 6.27
C ARG A 363 3.96 -15.40 6.40
N LEU A 364 2.98 -14.51 6.51
CA LEU A 364 1.57 -14.90 6.51
C LEU A 364 1.13 -15.42 5.14
N GLU A 365 1.53 -14.76 4.06
CA GLU A 365 1.28 -15.21 2.68
C GLU A 365 1.96 -16.56 2.39
N GLU A 366 3.19 -16.79 2.86
CA GLU A 366 3.87 -18.08 2.77
C GLU A 366 3.08 -19.22 3.44
N ARG A 367 2.29 -18.88 4.46
CA ARG A 367 1.39 -19.81 5.17
C ARG A 367 -0.03 -19.84 4.61
N GLY A 368 -0.29 -19.21 3.47
CA GLY A 368 -1.56 -19.27 2.74
C GLY A 368 -2.56 -18.18 3.10
N ALA A 369 -2.15 -17.10 3.74
CA ALA A 369 -3.04 -15.96 3.98
C ALA A 369 -3.38 -15.26 2.67
N ARG A 370 -4.66 -14.89 2.52
CA ARG A 370 -5.22 -14.07 1.44
C ARG A 370 -5.90 -12.81 1.98
N GLY A 371 -6.28 -12.83 3.27
CA GLY A 371 -6.74 -11.67 4.02
C GLY A 371 -5.87 -11.46 5.24
N ILE A 372 -5.54 -10.24 5.59
CA ILE A 372 -4.67 -9.92 6.72
C ILE A 372 -5.29 -8.80 7.56
N VAL A 373 -5.45 -9.09 8.85
CA VAL A 373 -5.84 -8.11 9.87
C VAL A 373 -4.59 -7.56 10.53
N VAL A 374 -4.40 -6.25 10.51
CA VAL A 374 -3.33 -5.57 11.24
C VAL A 374 -3.91 -4.99 12.53
N LEU A 375 -3.58 -5.61 13.66
CA LEU A 375 -3.96 -5.14 15.01
C LEU A 375 -2.91 -4.16 15.53
N ARG A 376 -3.29 -2.91 15.71
CA ARG A 376 -2.47 -1.85 16.29
C ARG A 376 -2.62 -1.89 17.83
N VAL A 377 -1.56 -2.35 18.52
CA VAL A 377 -1.55 -2.46 19.99
C VAL A 377 -0.95 -1.17 20.57
N PHE A 378 -1.77 -0.13 20.57
CA PHE A 378 -1.45 1.21 21.10
C PHE A 378 -2.60 1.71 21.95
N SER A 379 -2.33 2.66 22.84
CA SER A 379 -3.35 3.20 23.73
C SER A 379 -4.42 4.00 22.98
N GLN A 380 -4.03 4.75 21.92
CA GLN A 380 -4.97 5.54 21.13
C GLN A 380 -5.30 4.88 19.78
N ALA A 381 -6.57 4.91 19.38
CA ALA A 381 -7.02 4.38 18.09
C ALA A 381 -6.45 5.15 16.87
N SER A 382 -6.12 6.42 17.05
CA SER A 382 -5.46 7.26 16.03
C SER A 382 -3.97 6.94 15.88
N SER A 383 -3.31 6.31 16.88
CA SER A 383 -1.86 6.06 16.82
C SER A 383 -1.49 5.20 15.63
N PHE A 384 -0.65 5.76 14.76
CA PHE A 384 -0.15 5.14 13.53
C PHE A 384 -1.21 4.64 12.54
N ARG A 385 -2.49 5.00 12.73
CA ARG A 385 -3.59 4.52 11.88
C ARG A 385 -3.37 4.93 10.43
N ASP A 386 -3.23 6.23 10.15
CA ASP A 386 -3.05 6.74 8.78
C ASP A 386 -1.83 6.12 8.10
N ARG A 387 -0.72 5.98 8.86
CA ARG A 387 0.50 5.37 8.34
C ARG A 387 0.32 3.90 8.00
N ILE A 388 -0.36 3.12 8.83
CA ILE A 388 -0.66 1.71 8.54
C ILE A 388 -1.61 1.61 7.35
N GLU A 389 -2.69 2.39 7.32
CA GLU A 389 -3.62 2.42 6.19
C GLU A 389 -2.90 2.75 4.88
N PHE A 390 -1.97 3.71 4.90
CA PHE A 390 -1.11 4.01 3.75
C PHE A 390 -0.26 2.80 3.34
N LEU A 391 0.47 2.20 4.29
CA LEU A 391 1.38 1.09 4.01
C LEU A 391 0.69 -0.13 3.40
N ILE A 392 -0.53 -0.44 3.82
CA ILE A 392 -1.32 -1.57 3.32
C ILE A 392 -2.25 -1.21 2.15
N GLY A 393 -2.19 0.04 1.68
CA GLY A 393 -2.93 0.52 0.52
C GLY A 393 -4.42 0.75 0.76
N LEU A 394 -4.81 1.10 1.99
CA LEU A 394 -6.16 1.54 2.35
C LEU A 394 -6.28 3.06 2.41
N GLY A 395 -5.22 3.78 2.73
CA GLY A 395 -5.15 5.22 2.82
C GLY A 395 -4.23 5.84 1.78
N ALA A 396 -4.48 7.10 1.41
CA ALA A 396 -3.65 7.85 0.46
C ALA A 396 -2.52 8.65 1.15
N GLN A 397 -2.66 8.94 2.44
CA GLN A 397 -1.73 9.82 3.18
C GLN A 397 -0.78 8.99 4.04
N PRO A 398 0.55 9.22 3.94
CA PRO A 398 1.55 8.44 4.68
C PRO A 398 1.62 8.77 6.18
N GLY A 399 0.81 9.69 6.67
CA GLY A 399 0.94 10.25 8.01
C GLY A 399 2.20 11.12 8.14
N PRO A 400 2.56 11.55 9.35
CA PRO A 400 3.75 12.35 9.58
C PRO A 400 5.04 11.63 9.14
N THR A 401 5.83 12.25 8.27
CA THR A 401 7.07 11.68 7.71
C THR A 401 8.33 12.27 8.32
N MET A 402 8.21 13.26 9.21
CA MET A 402 9.34 13.99 9.82
C MET A 402 10.34 14.53 8.78
N GLY A 403 9.83 14.97 7.61
CA GLY A 403 10.65 15.48 6.52
C GLY A 403 11.35 14.42 5.67
N MET A 404 11.14 13.15 5.92
CA MET A 404 11.62 12.05 5.09
C MET A 404 10.64 11.75 3.94
N ALA A 405 11.15 11.12 2.88
CA ALA A 405 10.28 10.61 1.83
C ALA A 405 9.28 9.58 2.40
N PRO A 406 8.06 9.49 1.85
CA PRO A 406 7.11 8.47 2.26
C PRO A 406 7.72 7.06 2.16
N PRO A 407 7.41 6.15 3.09
CA PRO A 407 7.88 4.78 3.01
C PRO A 407 7.24 4.04 1.84
N SER A 408 7.92 3.04 1.29
CA SER A 408 7.31 2.14 0.29
C SER A 408 6.14 1.39 0.90
N ARG A 409 5.04 1.30 0.16
CA ARG A 409 3.87 0.50 0.53
C ARG A 409 4.17 -0.99 0.43
N ILE A 410 3.33 -1.80 1.04
CA ILE A 410 3.50 -3.25 1.06
C ILE A 410 2.98 -3.86 -0.23
N HIS A 411 3.86 -4.47 -1.00
CA HIS A 411 3.52 -5.20 -2.21
C HIS A 411 2.95 -6.57 -1.83
N SER A 412 1.64 -6.73 -1.89
CA SER A 412 0.95 -7.93 -1.42
C SER A 412 -0.30 -8.21 -2.26
N ALA A 413 -0.53 -9.50 -2.54
CA ALA A 413 -1.75 -9.99 -3.13
C ALA A 413 -2.90 -10.13 -2.11
N SER A 414 -2.61 -10.09 -0.82
CA SER A 414 -3.61 -10.14 0.23
C SER A 414 -4.43 -8.84 0.30
N ILE A 415 -5.66 -8.97 0.76
CA ILE A 415 -6.48 -7.83 1.16
C ILE A 415 -6.30 -7.55 2.65
N PHE A 416 -6.54 -6.31 3.07
CA PHE A 416 -6.22 -5.87 4.41
C PHE A 416 -7.38 -5.18 5.10
N THR A 417 -7.36 -5.25 6.43
CA THR A 417 -8.03 -4.32 7.33
C THR A 417 -7.13 -4.00 8.51
N THR A 418 -7.43 -2.92 9.24
CA THR A 418 -6.72 -2.57 10.48
C THR A 418 -7.71 -2.29 11.60
N VAL A 419 -7.39 -2.78 12.77
CA VAL A 419 -8.15 -2.61 14.02
C VAL A 419 -7.20 -2.21 15.15
N GLY A 420 -7.73 -1.89 16.32
CA GLY A 420 -6.94 -1.61 17.51
C GLY A 420 -7.00 -0.15 17.95
N GLY A 421 -6.28 0.13 18.99
CA GLY A 421 -6.46 1.25 19.89
C GLY A 421 -7.21 0.80 21.12
N ILE A 422 -6.56 0.83 22.29
CA ILE A 422 -7.16 0.34 23.53
C ILE A 422 -8.23 1.32 24.02
N GLU A 423 -7.94 2.62 23.89
CA GLU A 423 -8.82 3.72 24.31
C GLU A 423 -9.33 3.52 25.77
N ASN A 424 -10.60 3.71 25.96
CA ASN A 424 -11.32 3.47 27.22
C ASN A 424 -12.06 2.12 27.24
N HIS A 425 -11.47 1.07 26.61
CA HIS A 425 -12.12 -0.24 26.50
C HIS A 425 -12.43 -0.84 27.89
N PRO A 426 -13.61 -1.45 28.11
CA PRO A 426 -14.01 -1.97 29.43
C PRO A 426 -13.05 -3.02 30.02
N LEU A 427 -12.44 -3.85 29.17
CA LEU A 427 -11.43 -4.82 29.61
C LEU A 427 -10.16 -4.14 30.11
N PHE A 428 -9.80 -2.98 29.55
CA PHE A 428 -8.67 -2.19 29.99
C PHE A 428 -8.95 -1.58 31.38
N ALA A 429 -10.09 -0.89 31.55
CA ALA A 429 -10.51 -0.35 32.84
C ALA A 429 -10.52 -1.43 33.91
N ARG A 430 -11.10 -2.60 33.62
CA ARG A 430 -11.12 -3.74 34.54
C ARG A 430 -9.72 -4.28 34.82
N GLY A 431 -8.85 -4.40 33.84
CA GLY A 431 -7.47 -4.85 34.03
C GLY A 431 -6.68 -3.92 34.92
N LEU A 432 -6.79 -2.60 34.74
CA LEU A 432 -6.13 -1.62 35.61
C LEU A 432 -6.69 -1.64 37.03
N LEU A 433 -8.00 -1.85 37.19
CA LEU A 433 -8.62 -2.01 38.53
C LEU A 433 -8.08 -3.28 39.22
N GLU A 434 -7.98 -4.41 38.52
CA GLU A 434 -7.42 -5.64 39.09
C GLU A 434 -5.94 -5.43 39.45
N ARG A 435 -5.15 -4.69 38.64
CA ARG A 435 -3.76 -4.30 38.99
C ARG A 435 -3.67 -3.44 40.25
N ALA A 436 -4.58 -2.47 40.42
CA ALA A 436 -4.63 -1.67 41.64
C ALA A 436 -4.96 -2.53 42.87
N ARG A 437 -5.91 -3.45 42.74
CA ARG A 437 -6.29 -4.39 43.81
C ARG A 437 -5.18 -5.35 44.23
N GLU A 438 -4.30 -5.76 43.26
CA GLU A 438 -3.11 -6.58 43.57
C GLU A 438 -2.16 -5.91 44.58
N LEU A 439 -2.10 -4.57 44.60
CA LEU A 439 -1.23 -3.76 45.44
C LEU A 439 -1.95 -3.22 46.71
N SER A 440 -3.27 -3.27 46.70
CA SER A 440 -4.09 -2.69 47.73
C SER A 440 -4.06 -3.51 49.03
N THR A 441 -4.05 -2.81 50.16
CA THR A 441 -4.16 -3.41 51.53
C THR A 441 -5.30 -2.82 52.33
N ASP A 442 -5.70 -1.57 52.05
CA ASP A 442 -6.81 -0.87 52.68
C ASP A 442 -7.44 0.12 51.67
N PRO A 443 -8.27 -0.38 50.75
CA PRO A 443 -8.80 0.44 49.63
C PRO A 443 -9.48 1.73 50.12
N SER A 444 -10.15 1.69 51.25
CA SER A 444 -10.84 2.87 51.80
C SER A 444 -9.90 4.01 52.23
N ASN A 445 -8.61 3.74 52.37
CA ASN A 445 -7.56 4.69 52.69
C ASN A 445 -6.47 4.75 51.60
N GLU A 446 -6.80 4.34 50.38
CA GLU A 446 -5.89 4.32 49.25
C GLU A 446 -6.51 5.05 48.03
N THR A 447 -5.69 5.85 47.33
CA THR A 447 -6.06 6.53 46.10
C THR A 447 -5.33 5.88 44.91
N VAL A 448 -6.05 5.56 43.85
CA VAL A 448 -5.44 5.09 42.61
C VAL A 448 -5.11 6.29 41.71
N LEU A 449 -3.86 6.39 41.24
CA LEU A 449 -3.44 7.36 40.24
C LEU A 449 -3.18 6.63 38.90
N LEU A 450 -4.06 6.85 37.93
CA LEU A 450 -3.87 6.36 36.55
C LEU A 450 -2.90 7.28 35.83
N LEU A 451 -1.72 6.75 35.43
CA LEU A 451 -0.69 7.53 34.78
C LEU A 451 -0.59 7.16 33.30
N GLY A 452 -1.05 8.08 32.44
CA GLY A 452 -0.96 7.93 30.97
C GLY A 452 0.34 8.49 30.41
N HIS A 453 0.67 8.07 29.20
CA HIS A 453 1.80 8.58 28.43
C HIS A 453 1.58 10.05 27.99
N GLY A 454 0.36 10.35 27.50
CA GLY A 454 0.03 11.65 26.91
C GLY A 454 0.49 11.82 25.46
N ALA A 455 0.44 13.05 24.97
CA ALA A 455 0.79 13.39 23.60
C ALA A 455 1.45 14.78 23.50
N GLY A 456 2.14 15.03 22.37
CA GLY A 456 2.81 16.31 22.10
C GLY A 456 1.81 17.43 21.76
N ALA A 457 0.76 17.14 21.00
CA ALA A 457 -0.29 18.09 20.70
C ALA A 457 -1.32 18.13 21.83
N ASP A 458 -1.75 19.32 22.24
CA ASP A 458 -2.67 19.49 23.37
C ASP A 458 -4.03 18.85 23.12
N GLU A 459 -4.54 18.88 21.88
CA GLU A 459 -5.79 18.21 21.52
C GLU A 459 -5.70 16.69 21.67
N ASP A 460 -4.59 16.08 21.26
CA ASP A 460 -4.33 14.64 21.43
C ASP A 460 -4.15 14.29 22.91
N ASN A 461 -3.46 15.16 23.67
CA ASN A 461 -3.27 14.99 25.10
C ASN A 461 -4.61 15.05 25.85
N GLN A 462 -5.52 15.95 25.45
CA GLN A 462 -6.85 16.03 26.03
C GLN A 462 -7.65 14.75 25.78
N ARG A 463 -7.59 14.19 24.56
CA ARG A 463 -8.25 12.89 24.28
C ARG A 463 -7.73 11.75 25.17
N TRP A 464 -6.44 11.78 25.52
CA TRP A 464 -5.90 10.83 26.52
C TRP A 464 -6.52 11.03 27.89
N LEU A 465 -6.61 12.29 28.36
CA LEU A 465 -7.23 12.61 29.65
C LEU A 465 -8.70 12.20 29.69
N ASP A 466 -9.47 12.48 28.62
CA ASP A 466 -10.87 12.08 28.50
C ASP A 466 -11.03 10.55 28.57
N ASN A 467 -10.11 9.80 27.94
CA ASN A 467 -10.09 8.33 28.05
C ASN A 467 -9.77 7.87 29.46
N LEU A 468 -8.81 8.49 30.17
CA LEU A 468 -8.48 8.15 31.54
C LEU A 468 -9.64 8.46 32.49
N GLU A 469 -10.33 9.58 32.31
CA GLU A 469 -11.57 9.93 33.03
C GLU A 469 -12.63 8.85 32.83
N SER A 470 -12.87 8.43 31.60
CA SER A 470 -13.81 7.35 31.29
C SER A 470 -13.40 6.02 31.95
N ILE A 471 -12.11 5.70 31.96
CA ILE A 471 -11.58 4.50 32.62
C ILE A 471 -11.84 4.58 34.13
N ALA A 472 -11.56 5.73 34.78
CA ALA A 472 -11.81 5.94 36.20
C ALA A 472 -13.31 5.78 36.53
N ALA A 473 -14.20 6.35 35.72
CA ALA A 473 -15.64 6.19 35.87
C ALA A 473 -16.07 4.72 35.79
N GLN A 474 -15.55 3.97 34.83
CA GLN A 474 -15.83 2.52 34.70
C GLN A 474 -15.29 1.71 35.87
N MET A 475 -14.15 2.09 36.45
CA MET A 475 -13.61 1.45 37.66
C MET A 475 -14.54 1.70 38.87
N HIS A 476 -15.08 2.91 39.03
CA HIS A 476 -16.08 3.23 40.06
C HIS A 476 -17.36 2.41 39.89
N GLU A 477 -17.88 2.29 38.64
CA GLU A 477 -19.07 1.47 38.34
C GLU A 477 -18.88 -0.01 38.70
N GLN A 478 -17.64 -0.52 38.62
CA GLN A 478 -17.28 -1.89 39.01
C GLN A 478 -17.09 -2.07 40.52
N GLY A 479 -17.30 -1.03 41.30
CA GLY A 479 -17.18 -1.07 42.77
C GLY A 479 -15.72 -1.20 43.20
N ASP A 480 -14.90 -0.21 42.87
CA ASP A 480 -13.47 -0.18 43.16
C ASP A 480 -13.14 -0.27 44.64
N GLY A 481 -13.91 0.41 45.49
CA GLY A 481 -13.75 0.48 46.95
C GLY A 481 -12.61 1.39 47.40
N PHE A 482 -11.90 2.07 46.47
CA PHE A 482 -10.83 3.01 46.76
C PHE A 482 -11.38 4.36 47.30
N ALA A 483 -10.55 5.08 48.04
CA ALA A 483 -10.91 6.41 48.56
C ALA A 483 -11.10 7.42 47.43
N ASP A 484 -10.28 7.35 46.38
CA ASP A 484 -10.38 8.17 45.18
C ASP A 484 -9.68 7.49 43.98
N ILE A 485 -10.02 7.90 42.78
CA ILE A 485 -9.30 7.56 41.53
C ILE A 485 -8.98 8.85 40.79
N ARG A 486 -7.69 9.13 40.63
CA ARG A 486 -7.17 10.30 39.92
C ARG A 486 -6.46 9.87 38.65
N TRP A 487 -6.25 10.80 37.74
CA TRP A 487 -5.56 10.55 36.49
C TRP A 487 -4.75 11.75 36.02
N ALA A 488 -3.62 11.46 35.36
CA ALA A 488 -2.75 12.44 34.74
C ALA A 488 -2.00 11.83 33.55
N ASN A 489 -1.51 12.69 32.67
CA ASN A 489 -0.52 12.31 31.66
C ASN A 489 0.84 12.87 32.04
N TRP A 490 1.92 12.12 31.80
CA TRP A 490 3.26 12.60 32.08
C TRP A 490 3.90 13.36 30.91
N ARG A 491 3.55 13.03 29.66
CA ARG A 491 4.12 13.63 28.44
C ARG A 491 5.66 13.54 28.41
N GLU A 492 6.21 12.39 28.81
CA GLU A 492 7.66 12.18 29.03
C GLU A 492 8.53 12.45 27.80
N ASP A 493 8.03 12.23 26.60
CA ASP A 493 8.74 12.42 25.32
C ASP A 493 8.80 13.90 24.88
N TRP A 494 8.11 14.80 25.59
CA TRP A 494 8.02 16.21 25.22
C TRP A 494 8.54 17.11 26.35
N PRO A 495 9.87 17.38 26.39
CA PRO A 495 10.52 18.13 27.48
C PRO A 495 9.88 19.49 27.80
N GLN A 496 9.30 20.15 26.79
CA GLN A 496 8.61 21.44 26.97
C GLN A 496 7.33 21.37 27.82
N TYR A 497 6.75 20.19 27.99
CA TYR A 497 5.54 19.96 28.80
C TYR A 497 5.81 19.11 30.03
N ARG A 498 6.78 18.20 29.95
CA ARG A 498 7.07 17.18 30.95
C ARG A 498 7.23 17.74 32.35
N ASP A 499 8.04 18.79 32.54
CA ASP A 499 8.35 19.34 33.87
C ASP A 499 7.09 19.90 34.57
N ALA A 500 6.16 20.49 33.77
CA ALA A 500 4.89 20.99 34.32
C ALA A 500 3.93 19.86 34.70
N GLU A 501 3.86 18.82 33.85
CA GLU A 501 3.01 17.65 34.16
C GLU A 501 3.55 16.85 35.34
N GLU A 502 4.87 16.74 35.44
CA GLU A 502 5.54 16.10 36.60
C GLU A 502 5.24 16.85 37.89
N ALA A 503 5.35 18.17 37.89
CA ALA A 503 4.97 18.99 39.05
C ALA A 503 3.48 18.81 39.44
N ASN A 504 2.58 18.68 38.45
CA ASN A 504 1.17 18.41 38.70
C ASN A 504 0.94 17.02 39.32
N ILE A 505 1.64 15.99 38.79
CA ILE A 505 1.59 14.62 39.34
C ILE A 505 2.08 14.61 40.80
N MET A 506 3.23 15.28 41.08
CA MET A 506 3.76 15.37 42.45
C MET A 506 2.81 16.09 43.40
N ALA A 507 2.14 17.16 42.95
CA ALA A 507 1.14 17.87 43.74
C ALA A 507 -0.05 16.96 44.09
N MET A 508 -0.54 16.15 43.13
CA MET A 508 -1.61 15.19 43.38
C MET A 508 -1.23 14.14 44.43
N VAL A 509 0.01 13.62 44.35
CA VAL A 509 0.51 12.63 45.34
C VAL A 509 0.65 13.27 46.71
N GLN A 510 1.19 14.50 46.81
CA GLN A 510 1.35 15.20 48.06
C GLN A 510 0.00 15.50 48.74
N GLU A 511 -1.02 15.90 47.96
CA GLU A 511 -2.38 16.11 48.49
C GLU A 511 -2.95 14.85 49.16
N GLU A 512 -2.71 13.68 48.57
CA GLU A 512 -3.19 12.41 49.13
C GLU A 512 -2.38 11.98 50.35
N GLU A 513 -1.05 12.18 50.36
CA GLU A 513 -0.22 11.94 51.54
C GLU A 513 -0.61 12.85 52.73
N ASP A 514 -0.93 14.13 52.46
CA ASP A 514 -1.39 15.07 53.49
C ASP A 514 -2.74 14.64 54.12
N LEU A 515 -3.56 13.88 53.35
CA LEU A 515 -4.77 13.22 53.84
C LEU A 515 -4.49 11.90 54.58
N GLY A 516 -3.23 11.47 54.66
CA GLY A 516 -2.80 10.20 55.25
C GLY A 516 -3.11 8.97 54.41
N ARG A 517 -3.33 9.15 53.10
CA ARG A 517 -3.66 8.07 52.17
C ARG A 517 -2.41 7.52 51.49
N THR A 518 -2.46 6.27 51.12
CA THR A 518 -1.46 5.65 50.24
C THR A 518 -1.87 5.86 48.77
N VAL A 519 -0.92 6.22 47.88
CA VAL A 519 -1.17 6.37 46.47
C VAL A 519 -0.68 5.12 45.71
N ILE A 520 -1.57 4.50 44.96
CA ILE A 520 -1.25 3.37 44.06
C ILE A 520 -1.19 3.90 42.63
N VAL A 521 0.01 4.04 42.08
CA VAL A 521 0.23 4.51 40.70
C VAL A 521 0.12 3.33 39.76
N ILE A 522 -0.84 3.39 38.85
CA ILE A 522 -1.05 2.37 37.83
C ILE A 522 -0.76 2.98 36.45
N PRO A 523 0.30 2.52 35.72
CA PRO A 523 0.55 2.92 34.35
C PRO A 523 -0.63 2.55 33.46
N ALA A 524 -1.40 3.54 33.01
CA ALA A 524 -2.50 3.34 32.05
C ALA A 524 -1.94 3.18 30.63
N ARG A 525 -1.16 2.14 30.44
CA ARG A 525 -0.38 1.82 29.24
C ARG A 525 -0.58 0.38 28.82
N THR A 526 -0.11 0.08 27.60
CA THR A 526 -0.23 -1.27 27.01
C THR A 526 0.54 -2.33 27.82
N THR A 527 1.66 -1.99 28.45
CA THR A 527 2.59 -2.95 29.08
C THR A 527 3.02 -2.58 30.49
N LEU A 528 3.84 -3.47 31.05
CA LEU A 528 4.36 -3.64 32.40
C LEU A 528 4.64 -2.33 33.18
N SER A 529 5.77 -1.75 32.99
CA SER A 529 6.19 -0.51 33.58
C SER A 529 6.62 0.42 32.46
N GLY A 530 6.12 1.61 32.48
CA GLY A 530 6.75 2.68 31.72
C GLY A 530 7.78 3.37 32.59
N PRO A 531 8.60 4.25 32.05
CA PRO A 531 9.25 5.22 32.88
C PRO A 531 8.16 5.98 33.67
N GLU A 532 8.40 6.19 34.91
CA GLU A 532 7.61 7.03 35.84
C GLU A 532 8.49 8.17 36.33
N PRO A 533 7.93 9.30 36.77
CA PRO A 533 8.72 10.35 37.40
C PRO A 533 9.55 9.80 38.57
N ASP A 534 10.88 10.02 38.51
CA ASP A 534 11.81 9.52 39.53
C ASP A 534 11.44 9.99 40.95
N GLN A 535 10.86 11.19 41.04
CA GLN A 535 10.44 11.78 42.32
C GLN A 535 9.30 11.00 43.00
N LEU A 536 8.55 10.15 42.30
CA LEU A 536 7.58 9.27 42.96
C LEU A 536 8.23 8.35 43.99
N GLY A 537 9.49 7.99 43.82
CA GLY A 537 10.28 7.21 44.77
C GLY A 537 10.66 7.98 46.07
N GLU A 538 10.48 9.29 46.13
CA GLU A 538 10.76 10.12 47.29
C GLU A 538 9.61 10.10 48.31
N PHE A 539 8.42 9.67 47.92
CA PHE A 539 7.24 9.55 48.76
C PHE A 539 7.21 8.23 49.52
N ASN A 540 6.81 8.28 50.80
CA ASN A 540 6.83 7.11 51.69
C ASN A 540 5.65 6.15 51.46
N HIS A 541 4.54 6.65 50.92
CA HIS A 541 3.27 5.94 50.79
C HIS A 541 2.84 5.81 49.33
N VAL A 542 3.81 5.57 48.40
CA VAL A 542 3.55 5.33 47.01
C VAL A 542 3.86 3.87 46.68
N ARG A 543 2.95 3.21 45.96
CA ARG A 543 3.14 1.89 45.36
C ARG A 543 2.95 1.97 43.86
N ILE A 544 3.90 1.46 43.10
CA ILE A 544 3.86 1.51 41.64
C ILE A 544 3.49 0.13 41.09
N GLY A 545 2.45 0.08 40.30
CA GLY A 545 1.95 -1.14 39.66
C GLY A 545 2.45 -1.31 38.24
N THR A 546 1.79 -2.18 37.52
CA THR A 546 2.09 -2.51 36.11
C THR A 546 0.90 -2.19 35.23
N GLY A 547 1.16 -1.96 33.93
CA GLY A 547 0.15 -1.69 32.93
C GLY A 547 -0.67 -2.93 32.53
N PHE A 548 -1.34 -2.85 31.38
CA PHE A 548 -2.33 -3.84 30.98
C PHE A 548 -1.72 -5.22 30.73
N ALA A 549 -0.76 -5.33 29.81
CA ALA A 549 -0.05 -6.61 29.57
C ALA A 549 1.02 -6.84 30.66
N PRO A 550 1.23 -8.08 31.09
CA PRO A 550 0.70 -9.35 30.58
C PRO A 550 -0.58 -9.85 31.28
N HIS A 551 -1.57 -9.02 31.51
CA HIS A 551 -2.82 -9.42 32.17
C HIS A 551 -3.68 -10.34 31.27
N PRO A 552 -4.44 -11.33 31.79
CA PRO A 552 -5.32 -12.19 30.98
C PRO A 552 -6.37 -11.42 30.18
N LEU A 553 -6.89 -10.31 30.71
CA LEU A 553 -7.84 -9.44 30.00
C LEU A 553 -7.22 -8.75 28.79
N PHE A 554 -5.91 -8.58 28.73
CA PHE A 554 -5.21 -8.12 27.53
C PHE A 554 -5.35 -9.16 26.40
N ALA A 555 -5.17 -10.45 26.68
CA ALA A 555 -5.37 -11.49 25.67
C ALA A 555 -6.83 -11.56 25.20
N GLN A 556 -7.79 -11.36 26.12
CA GLN A 556 -9.20 -11.27 25.76
C GLN A 556 -9.47 -10.09 24.81
N TRP A 557 -8.95 -8.89 25.14
CA TRP A 557 -9.07 -7.71 24.26
C TRP A 557 -8.48 -7.97 22.87
N VAL A 558 -7.27 -8.53 22.81
CA VAL A 558 -6.66 -8.92 21.51
C VAL A 558 -7.59 -9.87 20.75
N GLY A 559 -8.14 -10.89 21.42
CA GLY A 559 -9.07 -11.84 20.80
C GLY A 559 -10.32 -11.17 20.23
N GLU A 560 -10.90 -10.20 20.94
CA GLU A 560 -12.05 -9.41 20.48
C GLU A 560 -11.70 -8.56 19.25
N GLN A 561 -10.55 -7.87 19.28
CA GLN A 561 -10.08 -7.07 18.15
C GLN A 561 -9.78 -7.91 16.89
N LEU A 562 -9.18 -9.09 17.05
CA LEU A 562 -8.96 -9.98 15.91
C LEU A 562 -10.27 -10.50 15.32
N ASN A 563 -11.30 -10.76 16.13
CA ASN A 563 -12.62 -11.15 15.67
C ASN A 563 -13.33 -10.00 14.93
N GLU A 564 -13.21 -8.78 15.42
CA GLU A 564 -13.70 -7.57 14.75
C GLU A 564 -13.04 -7.42 13.37
N GLY A 565 -11.72 -7.56 13.29
CA GLY A 565 -11.00 -7.51 12.01
C GLY A 565 -11.45 -8.60 11.02
N VAL A 566 -11.75 -9.82 11.50
CA VAL A 566 -12.32 -10.88 10.66
C VAL A 566 -13.69 -10.49 10.14
N ALA A 567 -14.56 -9.89 10.96
CA ALA A 567 -15.86 -9.41 10.54
C ALA A 567 -15.73 -8.33 9.46
N LEU A 568 -14.87 -7.33 9.68
CA LEU A 568 -14.62 -6.26 8.71
C LEU A 568 -14.11 -6.81 7.36
N LEU A 569 -13.17 -7.76 7.36
CA LEU A 569 -12.71 -8.42 6.13
C LEU A 569 -13.85 -9.20 5.45
N SER A 570 -14.63 -9.93 6.21
CA SER A 570 -15.74 -10.72 5.68
C SER A 570 -16.83 -9.86 5.07
N ASP A 571 -17.12 -8.70 5.67
CA ASP A 571 -18.10 -7.75 5.18
C ASP A 571 -17.60 -6.96 3.94
N SER A 572 -16.27 -6.82 3.79
CA SER A 572 -15.65 -6.13 2.67
C SER A 572 -15.33 -7.01 1.46
N THR A 573 -15.57 -8.33 1.57
CA THR A 573 -15.22 -9.32 0.54
C THR A 573 -16.43 -10.08 0.03
N GLY A 574 -16.28 -10.61 -1.18
CA GLY A 574 -17.34 -11.35 -1.84
C GLY A 574 -18.22 -10.48 -2.71
N TRP A 575 -19.10 -11.14 -3.43
CA TRP A 575 -20.08 -10.48 -4.32
C TRP A 575 -21.26 -9.94 -3.52
N HIS A 576 -21.52 -8.64 -3.63
CA HIS A 576 -22.68 -8.00 -3.02
C HIS A 576 -23.78 -7.78 -4.07
N PRO A 577 -25.08 -7.97 -3.74
CA PRO A 577 -26.20 -7.79 -4.68
C PRO A 577 -26.32 -6.38 -5.27
N THR A 578 -25.70 -5.39 -4.64
CA THR A 578 -25.66 -3.98 -5.08
C THR A 578 -24.50 -3.68 -6.03
N ASP A 579 -23.61 -4.66 -6.29
CA ASP A 579 -22.46 -4.49 -7.17
C ASP A 579 -22.89 -4.62 -8.64
N THR A 580 -23.69 -3.65 -9.11
CA THR A 580 -23.99 -3.49 -10.52
C THR A 580 -22.85 -2.74 -11.21
N THR A 581 -22.63 -3.01 -12.50
CA THR A 581 -21.58 -2.43 -13.35
C THR A 581 -21.42 -0.91 -13.27
N THR A 582 -22.48 -0.19 -12.87
CA THR A 582 -22.51 1.29 -12.80
C THR A 582 -22.05 1.83 -11.43
N THR A 583 -22.14 1.03 -10.37
CA THR A 583 -21.94 1.53 -9.00
C THR A 583 -20.46 1.53 -8.57
N CYS A 584 -19.65 0.61 -9.08
CA CYS A 584 -18.24 0.50 -8.69
C CYS A 584 -17.29 1.52 -9.35
N LEU A 585 -17.66 2.10 -10.49
CA LEU A 585 -16.85 3.10 -11.20
C LEU A 585 -16.87 4.48 -10.55
N ASN A 586 -17.98 4.83 -9.88
CA ASN A 586 -18.11 6.11 -9.18
C ASN A 586 -17.65 6.04 -7.70
N ARG A 587 -17.14 4.90 -7.25
CA ARG A 587 -16.92 4.62 -5.84
C ARG A 587 -15.53 4.97 -5.29
N SER A 588 -14.57 5.35 -6.12
CA SER A 588 -13.26 5.83 -5.62
C SER A 588 -13.36 7.15 -4.84
N THR A 589 -14.50 7.84 -4.90
CA THR A 589 -14.75 9.13 -4.25
C THR A 589 -15.99 9.16 -3.36
N SER A 590 -16.77 8.07 -3.25
CA SER A 590 -18.00 8.02 -2.44
C SER A 590 -17.76 7.31 -1.10
N PRO A 591 -18.13 7.93 0.04
CA PRO A 591 -18.03 7.32 1.37
C PRO A 591 -18.96 6.09 1.56
N ASP A 592 -19.86 5.81 0.64
CA ASP A 592 -20.86 4.74 0.72
C ASP A 592 -20.44 3.45 -0.03
N CYS A 593 -19.21 3.38 -0.55
CA CYS A 593 -18.67 2.16 -1.15
C CYS A 593 -18.17 1.21 -0.06
N PRO A 594 -18.61 -0.07 0.03
CA PRO A 594 -18.07 -1.02 1.00
C PRO A 594 -16.59 -1.36 0.76
N ILE A 595 -16.02 -0.95 -0.37
CA ILE A 595 -14.58 -1.05 -0.71
C ILE A 595 -13.83 0.24 -0.31
N ALA A 596 -14.54 1.36 -0.09
CA ALA A 596 -14.00 2.56 0.52
C ALA A 596 -14.02 2.36 2.04
N VAL A 597 -12.87 2.22 2.58
CA VAL A 597 -12.49 2.27 3.99
C VAL A 597 -13.53 3.02 4.85
N ARG A 598 -14.23 2.31 5.73
CA ARG A 598 -14.77 2.87 6.96
C ARG A 598 -13.77 2.72 8.06
#